data_853fd2cb91ce1df276ae0928c855eb53
#
_entry.id   853fd2cb91ce1df276ae0928c855eb53
#
_cell.length_a   1.000
_cell.length_b   1.000
_cell.length_c   1.000
_cell.angle_alpha   90.00
_cell.angle_beta   90.00
_cell.angle_gamma   90.00
#
_symmetry.space_group_name_H-M   'P 1'
#
loop_
_entity.id
_entity.type
_entity.pdbx_description
1 polymer ?
#
loop_
_entity_poly.entity_id
_entity_poly.type
_entity_poly.pdbx_seq_one_letter_code
_entity_poly.pdbx_strand_id
1 'polypeptide(L)'
;ADRKRTAAIAKHTNAFKVNEDVVIPLPRMGEYTLGIERINIELSLRNKLAIVDALSSFIQSGNLPMGKVEDAEELPSPEQLTEKVNTALTHMSTVRGRWQFLYDNIDVPLSTVGDQLVTLGYEQHRNGTYTEQAGDTVFNLLQTWSIRASWKKEIRDELAKVFTGAALSPIVDELKRIHKQ
;
A
#
# COMPACT_ATOMS: atom_id res chain seq x y z
N ALA A 1 41.28 2.14 5.73
CA ALA A 1 41.17 2.81 4.41
C ALA A 1 39.78 2.67 3.78
N ASP A 2 39.06 1.54 3.97
CA ASP A 2 37.75 1.28 3.36
C ASP A 2 36.59 2.10 3.95
N ARG A 3 36.60 2.38 5.25
CA ARG A 3 35.54 3.18 5.90
C ARG A 3 35.39 4.60 5.32
N LYS A 4 36.51 5.22 4.88
CA LYS A 4 36.44 6.54 4.25
C LYS A 4 35.89 6.51 2.83
N ARG A 5 36.10 5.42 2.08
CA ARG A 5 35.55 5.22 0.73
C ARG A 5 34.05 5.01 0.76
N THR A 6 33.55 4.18 1.69
CA THR A 6 32.12 3.91 1.85
C THR A 6 31.33 5.15 2.26
N ALA A 7 31.91 6.00 3.13
CA ALA A 7 31.29 7.27 3.53
C ALA A 7 31.19 8.29 2.37
N ALA A 8 32.17 8.28 1.44
CA ALA A 8 32.15 9.13 0.25
C ALA A 8 31.07 8.68 -0.76
N ILE A 9 30.89 7.37 -0.92
CA ILE A 9 29.85 6.79 -1.80
C ILE A 9 28.44 7.12 -1.26
N ALA A 10 28.23 6.96 0.06
CA ALA A 10 26.95 7.28 0.70
C ALA A 10 26.53 8.74 0.51
N LYS A 11 27.49 9.67 0.46
CA LYS A 11 27.23 11.10 0.25
C LYS A 11 26.77 11.44 -1.18
N HIS A 12 27.15 10.63 -2.17
CA HIS A 12 26.78 10.84 -3.58
C HIS A 12 25.56 10.05 -4.04
N THR A 13 25.19 8.97 -3.35
CA THR A 13 24.15 8.05 -3.81
C THR A 13 22.92 8.01 -2.90
N ASN A 14 22.85 8.82 -1.82
CA ASN A 14 21.84 8.71 -0.76
C ASN A 14 21.71 7.29 -0.19
N ALA A 15 22.74 6.46 -0.33
CA ALA A 15 22.77 5.14 0.25
C ALA A 15 22.96 5.24 1.76
N PHE A 16 21.99 4.80 2.53
CA PHE A 16 22.15 4.65 3.97
C PHE A 16 23.11 3.51 4.25
N LYS A 17 24.16 3.79 5.04
CA LYS A 17 25.02 2.75 5.57
C LYS A 17 24.24 1.94 6.59
N VAL A 18 23.77 0.76 6.19
CA VAL A 18 23.29 -0.24 7.15
C VAL A 18 24.50 -0.69 7.95
N ASN A 19 24.39 -0.73 9.28
CA ASN A 19 25.45 -1.18 10.16
C ASN A 19 25.90 -2.59 9.73
N GLU A 20 27.10 -2.70 9.20
CA GLU A 20 27.71 -3.96 8.75
C GLU A 20 28.17 -4.85 9.93
N ASP A 21 28.00 -4.37 11.16
CA ASP A 21 28.56 -4.98 12.36
C ASP A 21 27.59 -5.95 13.08
N VAL A 22 26.49 -6.38 12.43
CA VAL A 22 25.60 -7.39 13.00
C VAL A 22 26.15 -8.77 12.67
N VAL A 23 26.81 -9.39 13.63
CA VAL A 23 27.27 -10.77 13.53
C VAL A 23 26.16 -11.71 13.98
N ILE A 24 25.60 -12.46 13.04
CA ILE A 24 24.55 -13.44 13.31
C ILE A 24 25.16 -14.84 13.20
N PRO A 25 25.06 -15.66 14.24
CA PRO A 25 25.50 -17.06 14.15
C PRO A 25 24.74 -17.78 13.03
N LEU A 26 25.46 -18.54 12.19
CA LEU A 26 24.86 -19.27 11.06
C LEU A 26 23.61 -20.08 11.41
N PRO A 27 23.53 -20.79 12.56
CA PRO A 27 22.31 -21.51 12.93
C PRO A 27 21.09 -20.62 13.16
N ARG A 28 21.29 -19.32 13.44
CA ARG A 28 20.21 -18.36 13.68
C ARG A 28 19.88 -17.49 12.47
N MET A 29 20.54 -17.69 11.35
CA MET A 29 20.34 -16.88 10.14
C MET A 29 18.89 -16.95 9.62
N GLY A 30 18.28 -18.14 9.63
CA GLY A 30 16.88 -18.32 9.22
C GLY A 30 15.91 -17.54 10.12
N GLU A 31 16.07 -17.63 11.43
CA GLU A 31 15.28 -16.90 12.42
C GLU A 31 15.39 -15.38 12.22
N TYR A 32 16.61 -14.90 12.02
CA TYR A 32 16.88 -13.49 11.75
C TYR A 32 16.21 -13.00 10.48
N THR A 33 16.32 -13.75 9.37
CA THR A 33 15.71 -13.39 8.09
C THR A 33 14.19 -13.30 8.22
N LEU A 34 13.54 -14.29 8.84
CA LEU A 34 12.11 -14.28 9.10
C LEU A 34 11.70 -13.08 9.96
N GLY A 35 12.49 -12.74 10.98
CA GLY A 35 12.22 -11.58 11.84
C GLY A 35 12.29 -10.25 11.06
N ILE A 36 13.27 -10.09 10.17
CA ILE A 36 13.38 -8.89 9.32
C ILE A 36 12.23 -8.82 8.31
N GLU A 37 11.88 -9.92 7.67
CA GLU A 37 10.74 -9.97 6.74
C GLU A 37 9.44 -9.61 7.45
N ARG A 38 9.26 -10.13 8.67
CA ARG A 38 8.12 -9.81 9.52
C ARG A 38 8.01 -8.31 9.77
N ILE A 39 9.07 -7.69 10.24
CA ILE A 39 9.13 -6.25 10.51
C ILE A 39 8.81 -5.46 9.23
N ASN A 40 9.37 -5.84 8.10
CA ASN A 40 9.14 -5.16 6.82
C ASN A 40 7.68 -5.25 6.36
N ILE A 41 7.04 -6.40 6.52
CA ILE A 41 5.62 -6.59 6.18
C ILE A 41 4.73 -5.74 7.07
N GLU A 42 4.94 -5.78 8.39
CA GLU A 42 4.18 -4.97 9.36
C GLU A 42 4.32 -3.47 9.10
N LEU A 43 5.55 -2.99 8.90
CA LEU A 43 5.82 -1.59 8.57
C LEU A 43 5.17 -1.19 7.24
N SER A 44 5.24 -2.07 6.23
CA SER A 44 4.63 -1.83 4.93
C SER A 44 3.10 -1.69 5.03
N LEU A 45 2.43 -2.56 5.78
CA LEU A 45 0.98 -2.47 6.00
C LEU A 45 0.60 -1.21 6.77
N ARG A 46 1.32 -0.91 7.86
CA ARG A 46 1.10 0.31 8.67
C ARG A 46 1.27 1.58 7.83
N ASN A 47 2.32 1.66 7.03
CA ASN A 47 2.54 2.81 6.15
C ASN A 47 1.44 2.94 5.10
N LYS A 48 0.96 1.84 4.53
CA LYS A 48 -0.15 1.84 3.57
C LYS A 48 -1.46 2.32 4.21
N LEU A 49 -1.74 1.91 5.43
CA LEU A 49 -2.89 2.41 6.19
C LEU A 49 -2.80 3.92 6.42
N ALA A 50 -1.65 4.42 6.85
CA ALA A 50 -1.42 5.84 7.03
C ALA A 50 -1.59 6.64 5.73
N ILE A 51 -1.12 6.09 4.60
CA ILE A 51 -1.30 6.70 3.27
C ILE A 51 -2.79 6.78 2.91
N VAL A 52 -3.56 5.70 3.08
CA VAL A 52 -5.01 5.72 2.78
C VAL A 52 -5.73 6.74 3.65
N ASP A 53 -5.37 6.86 4.93
CA ASP A 53 -5.96 7.86 5.82
C ASP A 53 -5.63 9.29 5.37
N ALA A 54 -4.39 9.56 4.94
CA ALA A 54 -3.99 10.86 4.41
C ALA A 54 -4.72 11.20 3.09
N LEU A 55 -4.87 10.22 2.20
CA LEU A 55 -5.60 10.39 0.94
C LEU A 55 -7.09 10.63 1.18
N SER A 56 -7.70 9.90 2.11
CA SER A 56 -9.10 10.10 2.48
C SER A 56 -9.32 11.50 3.05
N SER A 57 -8.43 11.95 3.93
CA SER A 57 -8.47 13.30 4.50
C SER A 57 -8.33 14.39 3.43
N PHE A 58 -7.43 14.19 2.45
CA PHE A 58 -7.28 15.10 1.31
C PHE A 58 -8.57 15.20 0.49
N ILE A 59 -9.18 14.07 0.12
CA ILE A 59 -10.43 14.08 -0.66
C ILE A 59 -11.58 14.69 0.15
N GLN A 60 -11.69 14.39 1.44
CA GLN A 60 -12.70 14.96 2.33
C GLN A 60 -12.54 16.46 2.56
N SER A 61 -11.35 17.02 2.41
CA SER A 61 -11.10 18.46 2.61
C SER A 61 -11.89 19.35 1.63
N GLY A 62 -12.32 18.78 0.49
CA GLY A 62 -12.98 19.51 -0.57
C GLY A 62 -12.08 20.46 -1.37
N ASN A 63 -10.82 20.62 -0.97
CA ASN A 63 -9.84 21.46 -1.66
C ASN A 63 -9.18 20.68 -2.82
N LEU A 64 -10.02 20.18 -3.73
CA LEU A 64 -9.54 19.36 -4.83
C LEU A 64 -8.99 20.24 -5.96
N PRO A 65 -7.74 20.02 -6.42
CA PRO A 65 -7.19 20.79 -7.52
C PRO A 65 -7.91 20.44 -8.82
N MET A 66 -8.36 21.47 -9.52
CA MET A 66 -9.03 21.32 -10.80
C MET A 66 -8.10 21.76 -11.95
N GLY A 67 -8.14 21.02 -13.04
CA GLY A 67 -7.43 21.39 -14.28
C GLY A 67 -8.11 22.59 -14.95
N LYS A 68 -7.32 23.32 -15.70
CA LYS A 68 -7.85 24.36 -16.59
C LYS A 68 -8.41 23.67 -17.83
N VAL A 69 -9.70 23.87 -18.09
CA VAL A 69 -10.40 23.44 -19.30
C VAL A 69 -10.89 24.68 -20.02
N GLU A 70 -10.83 24.66 -21.35
CA GLU A 70 -11.24 25.81 -22.17
C GLU A 70 -12.76 25.88 -22.26
N ASP A 71 -13.42 24.73 -22.28
CA ASP A 71 -14.89 24.62 -22.31
C ASP A 71 -15.43 24.35 -20.91
N ALA A 72 -16.35 25.21 -20.46
CA ALA A 72 -17.04 25.05 -19.18
C ALA A 72 -17.88 23.75 -19.11
N GLU A 73 -18.29 23.20 -20.25
CA GLU A 73 -19.02 21.94 -20.36
C GLU A 73 -18.17 20.71 -19.98
N GLU A 74 -16.82 20.82 -19.98
CA GLU A 74 -15.93 19.77 -19.51
C GLU A 74 -15.76 19.73 -17.98
N LEU A 75 -16.26 20.74 -17.28
CA LEU A 75 -16.23 20.75 -15.81
C LEU A 75 -17.36 19.90 -15.25
N PRO A 76 -17.08 19.00 -14.28
CA PRO A 76 -18.16 18.27 -13.63
C PRO A 76 -19.05 19.22 -12.84
N SER A 77 -20.37 18.96 -12.84
CA SER A 77 -21.27 19.70 -11.96
C SER A 77 -20.92 19.42 -10.48
N PRO A 78 -21.34 20.32 -9.56
CA PRO A 78 -21.13 20.08 -8.13
C PRO A 78 -21.68 18.74 -7.64
N GLU A 79 -22.80 18.30 -8.19
CA GLU A 79 -23.43 17.00 -7.88
C GLU A 79 -22.57 15.84 -8.39
N GLN A 80 -22.10 15.92 -9.62
CA GLN A 80 -21.21 14.91 -10.22
C GLN A 80 -19.89 14.81 -9.45
N LEU A 81 -19.33 15.95 -9.04
CA LEU A 81 -18.09 15.95 -8.22
C LEU A 81 -18.34 15.30 -6.87
N THR A 82 -19.46 15.61 -6.22
CA THR A 82 -19.87 15.01 -4.95
C THR A 82 -20.03 13.50 -5.06
N GLU A 83 -20.67 13.01 -6.13
CA GLU A 83 -20.83 11.58 -6.39
C GLU A 83 -19.47 10.89 -6.57
N LYS A 84 -18.55 11.50 -7.34
CA LYS A 84 -17.19 10.97 -7.54
C LYS A 84 -16.39 10.93 -6.23
N VAL A 85 -16.48 11.98 -5.42
CA VAL A 85 -15.86 12.03 -4.08
C VAL A 85 -16.39 10.91 -3.19
N ASN A 86 -17.71 10.73 -3.12
CA ASN A 86 -18.32 9.68 -2.32
C ASN A 86 -17.92 8.28 -2.81
N THR A 87 -17.87 8.07 -4.11
CA THR A 87 -17.40 6.82 -4.72
C THR A 87 -15.94 6.53 -4.34
N ALA A 88 -15.07 7.54 -4.44
CA ALA A 88 -13.66 7.42 -4.06
C ALA A 88 -13.49 7.11 -2.57
N LEU A 89 -14.20 7.79 -1.69
CA LEU A 89 -14.14 7.59 -0.24
C LEU A 89 -14.65 6.19 0.15
N THR A 90 -15.74 5.75 -0.44
CA THR A 90 -16.29 4.40 -0.22
C THR A 90 -15.29 3.33 -0.64
N HIS A 91 -14.67 3.49 -1.81
CA HIS A 91 -13.65 2.57 -2.29
C HIS A 91 -12.43 2.53 -1.35
N MET A 92 -11.92 3.69 -0.96
CA MET A 92 -10.77 3.77 -0.04
C MET A 92 -11.08 3.17 1.34
N SER A 93 -12.30 3.38 1.86
CA SER A 93 -12.74 2.76 3.11
C SER A 93 -12.74 1.23 3.01
N THR A 94 -13.19 0.69 1.90
CA THR A 94 -13.17 -0.76 1.64
C THR A 94 -11.74 -1.30 1.59
N VAL A 95 -10.85 -0.63 0.86
CA VAL A 95 -9.43 -1.03 0.77
C VAL A 95 -8.75 -0.93 2.12
N ARG A 96 -9.01 0.16 2.86
CA ARG A 96 -8.49 0.35 4.21
C ARG A 96 -8.90 -0.78 5.14
N GLY A 97 -10.19 -1.18 5.10
CA GLY A 97 -10.70 -2.30 5.91
C GLY A 97 -10.00 -3.61 5.59
N ARG A 98 -9.76 -3.90 4.30
CA ARG A 98 -8.98 -5.08 3.87
C ARG A 98 -7.55 -5.06 4.40
N TRP A 99 -6.85 -3.94 4.26
CA TRP A 99 -5.46 -3.84 4.73
C TRP A 99 -5.34 -3.85 6.24
N GLN A 100 -6.32 -3.25 6.94
CA GLN A 100 -6.42 -3.34 8.41
C GLN A 100 -6.60 -4.78 8.86
N PHE A 101 -7.49 -5.54 8.18
CA PHE A 101 -7.69 -6.95 8.47
C PHE A 101 -6.39 -7.76 8.34
N LEU A 102 -5.60 -7.53 7.29
CA LEU A 102 -4.29 -8.20 7.15
C LEU A 102 -3.34 -7.86 8.28
N TYR A 103 -3.31 -6.59 8.69
CA TYR A 103 -2.44 -6.12 9.76
C TYR A 103 -2.83 -6.72 11.11
N ASP A 104 -4.11 -6.72 11.44
CA ASP A 104 -4.63 -7.19 12.72
C ASP A 104 -4.56 -8.73 12.87
N ASN A 105 -4.55 -9.45 11.75
CA ASN A 105 -4.61 -10.91 11.73
C ASN A 105 -3.33 -11.57 11.21
N ILE A 106 -2.22 -10.86 11.18
CA ILE A 106 -0.97 -11.33 10.54
C ILE A 106 -0.48 -12.68 11.05
N ASP A 107 -0.70 -12.98 12.34
CA ASP A 107 -0.32 -14.24 13.00
C ASP A 107 -1.45 -15.26 13.10
N VAL A 108 -2.63 -14.91 12.62
CA VAL A 108 -3.78 -15.79 12.76
C VAL A 108 -3.70 -16.91 11.72
N PRO A 109 -3.91 -18.17 12.14
CA PRO A 109 -3.92 -19.31 11.22
C PRO A 109 -4.96 -19.16 10.11
N LEU A 110 -4.61 -19.57 8.89
CA LEU A 110 -5.51 -19.53 7.73
C LEU A 110 -6.76 -20.38 7.94
N SER A 111 -6.66 -21.46 8.71
CA SER A 111 -7.81 -22.28 9.12
C SER A 111 -8.87 -21.49 9.89
N THR A 112 -8.49 -20.36 10.51
CA THR A 112 -9.41 -19.50 11.28
C THR A 112 -9.98 -18.37 10.44
N VAL A 113 -9.17 -17.76 9.54
CA VAL A 113 -9.54 -16.53 8.82
C VAL A 113 -9.72 -16.73 7.31
N GLY A 114 -9.55 -17.94 6.80
CA GLY A 114 -9.61 -18.21 5.37
C GLY A 114 -10.92 -17.75 4.72
N ASP A 115 -12.07 -18.04 5.33
CA ASP A 115 -13.38 -17.62 4.81
C ASP A 115 -13.52 -16.08 4.79
N GLN A 116 -12.93 -15.39 5.76
CA GLN A 116 -12.93 -13.93 5.80
C GLN A 116 -12.02 -13.34 4.72
N LEU A 117 -10.86 -13.96 4.44
CA LEU A 117 -10.00 -13.57 3.32
C LEU A 117 -10.72 -13.71 1.97
N VAL A 118 -11.49 -14.78 1.79
CA VAL A 118 -12.34 -14.98 0.61
C VAL A 118 -13.39 -13.87 0.52
N THR A 119 -14.13 -13.60 1.60
CA THR A 119 -15.15 -12.54 1.67
C THR A 119 -14.57 -11.16 1.35
N LEU A 120 -13.34 -10.89 1.78
CA LEU A 120 -12.61 -9.65 1.48
C LEU A 120 -12.04 -9.60 0.05
N GLY A 121 -12.27 -10.64 -0.77
CA GLY A 121 -11.86 -10.70 -2.16
C GLY A 121 -10.41 -11.10 -2.40
N TYR A 122 -9.69 -11.59 -1.39
CA TYR A 122 -8.29 -11.97 -1.56
C TYR A 122 -8.09 -13.20 -2.46
N GLU A 123 -9.09 -14.05 -2.66
CA GLU A 123 -9.04 -15.14 -3.64
C GLU A 123 -8.77 -14.63 -5.07
N GLN A 124 -9.37 -13.49 -5.43
CA GLN A 124 -9.18 -12.88 -6.76
C GLN A 124 -7.79 -12.23 -6.94
N HIS A 125 -7.05 -12.04 -5.85
CA HIS A 125 -5.75 -11.39 -5.83
C HIS A 125 -4.59 -12.35 -5.53
N ARG A 126 -4.88 -13.66 -5.43
CA ARG A 126 -3.83 -14.67 -5.20
C ARG A 126 -2.89 -14.78 -6.41
N ASN A 127 -1.60 -14.78 -6.13
CA ASN A 127 -0.60 -15.23 -7.07
C ASN A 127 -0.48 -16.76 -6.91
N GLY A 128 -0.97 -17.51 -7.88
CA GLY A 128 -1.23 -18.95 -7.78
C GLY A 128 -0.03 -19.90 -7.69
N THR A 129 1.11 -19.48 -7.15
CA THR A 129 2.31 -20.32 -7.05
C THR A 129 2.56 -20.91 -5.66
N TYR A 130 1.91 -20.38 -4.63
CA TYR A 130 2.07 -20.87 -3.27
C TYR A 130 0.98 -21.88 -2.91
N THR A 131 1.40 -23.05 -2.42
CA THR A 131 0.50 -24.06 -1.86
C THR A 131 0.50 -23.94 -0.35
N GLU A 132 -0.65 -23.65 0.23
CA GLU A 132 -0.81 -23.52 1.68
C GLU A 132 -0.47 -24.83 2.39
N GLN A 133 0.20 -24.67 3.53
CA GLN A 133 0.56 -25.76 4.42
C GLN A 133 -0.27 -25.70 5.71
N ALA A 134 -0.41 -26.84 6.35
CA ALA A 134 -1.08 -26.88 7.65
C ALA A 134 -0.33 -26.02 8.66
N GLY A 135 -1.05 -25.08 9.30
CA GLY A 135 -0.48 -24.16 10.27
C GLY A 135 -0.01 -22.80 9.68
N ASP A 136 -0.11 -22.61 8.36
CA ASP A 136 0.16 -21.31 7.77
C ASP A 136 -0.75 -20.23 8.33
N THR A 137 -0.20 -19.03 8.41
CA THR A 137 -0.87 -17.83 8.87
C THR A 137 -0.98 -16.81 7.73
N VAL A 138 -1.65 -15.69 7.97
CA VAL A 138 -1.71 -14.57 7.03
C VAL A 138 -0.31 -14.07 6.68
N PHE A 139 0.64 -14.11 7.63
CA PHE A 139 2.04 -13.77 7.39
C PHE A 139 2.65 -14.59 6.24
N ASN A 140 2.40 -15.90 6.18
CA ASN A 140 2.95 -16.77 5.14
C ASN A 140 2.43 -16.37 3.74
N LEU A 141 1.14 -15.99 3.64
CA LEU A 141 0.59 -15.48 2.37
C LEU A 141 1.20 -14.15 1.95
N LEU A 142 1.48 -13.25 2.89
CA LEU A 142 2.14 -11.97 2.63
C LEU A 142 3.61 -12.15 2.26
N GLN A 143 4.33 -13.00 3.01
CA GLN A 143 5.75 -13.31 2.79
C GLN A 143 5.98 -13.92 1.40
N THR A 144 5.15 -14.86 1.01
CA THR A 144 5.23 -15.55 -0.30
C THR A 144 4.63 -14.73 -1.44
N TRP A 145 4.11 -13.55 -1.15
CA TRP A 145 3.45 -12.67 -2.12
C TRP A 145 2.19 -13.28 -2.73
N SER A 146 1.62 -14.28 -2.09
CA SER A 146 0.34 -14.88 -2.49
C SER A 146 -0.80 -13.89 -2.40
N ILE A 147 -0.75 -13.01 -1.40
CA ILE A 147 -1.62 -11.84 -1.27
C ILE A 147 -0.78 -10.57 -1.06
N ARG A 148 -1.33 -9.42 -1.43
CA ARG A 148 -0.66 -8.12 -1.29
C ARG A 148 -1.65 -7.00 -1.01
N ALA A 149 -1.21 -6.03 -0.23
CA ALA A 149 -1.77 -4.69 -0.21
C ALA A 149 -1.06 -3.85 -1.30
N SER A 150 -1.76 -3.44 -2.34
CA SER A 150 -1.17 -2.77 -3.50
C SER A 150 -1.73 -1.37 -3.71
N TRP A 151 -0.96 -0.34 -3.36
CA TRP A 151 -1.29 1.05 -3.70
C TRP A 151 -1.67 1.21 -5.18
N LYS A 152 -0.84 0.66 -6.08
CA LYS A 152 -1.04 0.84 -7.52
C LYS A 152 -2.37 0.28 -7.97
N LYS A 153 -2.64 -1.00 -7.67
CA LYS A 153 -3.81 -1.70 -8.18
C LYS A 153 -5.08 -1.35 -7.44
N GLU A 154 -5.00 -1.23 -6.11
CA GLU A 154 -6.18 -1.10 -5.27
C GLU A 154 -6.61 0.35 -5.00
N ILE A 155 -5.70 1.32 -5.15
CA ILE A 155 -6.04 2.74 -4.94
C ILE A 155 -5.84 3.55 -6.21
N ARG A 156 -4.60 3.67 -6.70
CA ARG A 156 -4.28 4.59 -7.80
C ARG A 156 -5.08 4.30 -9.06
N ASP A 157 -5.08 3.05 -9.51
CA ASP A 157 -5.71 2.67 -10.78
C ASP A 157 -7.24 2.76 -10.68
N GLU A 158 -7.82 2.50 -9.50
CA GLU A 158 -9.26 2.63 -9.28
C GLU A 158 -9.69 4.10 -9.16
N LEU A 159 -8.95 4.92 -8.40
CA LEU A 159 -9.25 6.35 -8.30
C LEU A 159 -9.07 7.09 -9.64
N ALA A 160 -8.14 6.64 -10.49
CA ALA A 160 -8.00 7.17 -11.84
C ALA A 160 -9.23 6.90 -12.73
N LYS A 161 -9.99 5.84 -12.47
CA LYS A 161 -11.26 5.57 -13.15
C LYS A 161 -12.40 6.47 -12.67
N VAL A 162 -12.33 6.89 -11.40
CA VAL A 162 -13.31 7.80 -10.81
C VAL A 162 -13.05 9.24 -11.27
N PHE A 163 -11.81 9.71 -11.15
CA PHE A 163 -11.41 11.08 -11.51
C PHE A 163 -10.87 11.14 -12.93
N THR A 164 -11.75 10.91 -13.92
CA THR A 164 -11.44 10.94 -15.35
C THR A 164 -11.60 12.34 -15.95
N GLY A 165 -10.88 12.60 -17.05
CA GLY A 165 -10.93 13.86 -17.80
C GLY A 165 -9.89 14.88 -17.36
N ALA A 166 -9.62 15.87 -18.24
CA ALA A 166 -8.60 16.88 -18.05
C ALA A 166 -8.84 17.73 -16.79
N ALA A 167 -10.09 18.04 -16.48
CA ALA A 167 -10.48 18.82 -15.32
C ALA A 167 -10.14 18.11 -13.99
N LEU A 168 -10.18 16.78 -13.93
CA LEU A 168 -10.00 16.01 -12.68
C LEU A 168 -8.63 15.33 -12.59
N SER A 169 -7.82 15.34 -13.66
CA SER A 169 -6.50 14.73 -13.65
C SER A 169 -5.55 15.27 -12.56
N PRO A 170 -5.58 16.58 -12.19
CA PRO A 170 -4.74 17.10 -11.11
C PRO A 170 -5.03 16.47 -9.75
N ILE A 171 -6.26 15.99 -9.51
CA ILE A 171 -6.60 15.26 -8.29
C ILE A 171 -5.77 13.97 -8.21
N VAL A 172 -5.72 13.20 -9.31
CA VAL A 172 -4.95 11.96 -9.37
C VAL A 172 -3.45 12.21 -9.20
N ASP A 173 -2.94 13.32 -9.72
CA ASP A 173 -1.53 13.68 -9.57
C ASP A 173 -1.21 14.09 -8.13
N GLU A 174 -2.10 14.79 -7.46
CA GLU A 174 -1.96 15.10 -6.04
C GLU A 174 -2.02 13.85 -5.17
N LEU A 175 -2.91 12.89 -5.47
CA LEU A 175 -2.92 11.59 -4.79
C LEU A 175 -1.59 10.84 -4.93
N LYS A 176 -0.97 10.88 -6.12
CA LYS A 176 0.38 10.31 -6.34
C LYS A 176 1.44 11.05 -5.54
N ARG A 177 1.32 12.38 -5.39
CA ARG A 177 2.25 13.20 -4.61
C ARG A 177 2.18 12.86 -3.12
N ILE A 178 0.98 12.77 -2.56
CA ILE A 178 0.74 12.38 -1.15
C ILE A 178 1.31 10.99 -0.88
N HIS A 179 1.13 10.04 -1.80
CA HIS A 179 1.67 8.68 -1.65
C HIS A 179 3.20 8.63 -1.56
N LYS A 180 3.91 9.60 -2.13
CA LYS A 180 5.39 9.65 -2.16
C LYS A 180 6.02 10.34 -0.96
N GLN A 181 5.23 11.00 -0.12
CA GLN A 181 5.67 11.65 1.12
C GLN A 181 5.79 10.65 2.28
#